data_18419580fa998bb89e4e1ab848122a98
#
_entry.id   18419580fa998bb89e4e1ab848122a98
#
_cell.length_a   1.000
_cell.length_b   1.000
_cell.length_c   1.000
_cell.angle_alpha   90.00
_cell.angle_beta   90.00
_cell.angle_gamma   90.00
#
_symmetry.space_group_name_H-M   'P 1'
#
loop_
_entity.id
_entity.type
_entity.pdbx_description
1 polymer ?
#
loop_
_entity_poly.entity_id
_entity_poly.type
_entity_poly.pdbx_seq_one_letter_code
_entity_poly.pdbx_strand_id
1 'polypeptide(L)' 'QERPPLWQKYIEYLIYQRQCALDGMTDKLSHTHKYKELDDEVAFLRSLLENR' A
#
# COMPACT_ATOMS: atom_id res chain seq x y z
N GLN A 1 -24.53 9.46 4.26
CA GLN A 1 -23.78 9.80 3.79
C GLN A 1 -22.57 9.82 4.43
N GLU A 2 -22.49 9.59 5.48
CA GLU A 2 -21.34 9.59 6.14
C GLU A 2 -20.59 8.36 6.14
N ARG A 3 -20.98 7.33 5.49
CA ARG A 3 -20.19 6.12 5.46
C ARG A 3 -19.08 6.24 4.47
N PRO A 4 -17.89 5.73 4.74
CA PRO A 4 -16.81 5.76 3.77
C PRO A 4 -17.19 4.89 2.57
N PRO A 5 -16.75 5.27 1.40
CA PRO A 5 -17.02 4.47 0.22
C PRO A 5 -16.32 3.13 0.32
N LEU A 6 -16.89 2.14 -0.36
CA LEU A 6 -16.28 0.82 -0.33
C LEU A 6 -14.89 0.83 -0.95
N TRP A 7 -14.67 1.65 -1.96
CA TRP A 7 -13.37 1.68 -2.58
C TRP A 7 -12.30 2.16 -1.60
N GLN A 8 -12.68 3.03 -0.68
CA GLN A 8 -11.71 3.51 0.28
C GLN A 8 -11.25 2.37 1.20
N LYS A 9 -12.17 1.56 1.66
CA LYS A 9 -11.80 0.43 2.48
C LYS A 9 -10.97 -0.56 1.71
N TYR A 10 -11.29 -0.75 0.46
CA TYR A 10 -10.54 -1.65 -0.37
C TYR A 10 -9.09 -1.17 -0.53
N ILE A 11 -8.92 0.13 -0.75
CA ILE A 11 -7.60 0.70 -0.89
C ILE A 11 -6.81 0.52 0.41
N GLU A 12 -7.44 0.77 1.53
CA GLU A 12 -6.76 0.60 2.81
C GLU A 12 -6.31 -0.85 2.99
N TYR A 13 -7.14 -1.77 2.57
CA TYR A 13 -6.79 -3.18 2.67
C TYR A 13 -5.60 -3.51 1.78
N LEU A 14 -5.57 -2.95 0.59
CA LEU A 14 -4.44 -3.17 -0.31
C LEU A 14 -3.16 -2.61 0.28
N ILE A 15 -3.24 -1.45 0.90
CA ILE A 15 -2.08 -0.86 1.52
C ILE A 15 -1.57 -1.77 2.64
N TYR A 16 -2.49 -2.27 3.43
CA TYR A 16 -2.10 -3.14 4.53
C TYR A 16 -1.40 -4.40 4.01
N GLN A 17 -1.94 -4.99 2.95
CA GLN A 17 -1.33 -6.18 2.40
C GLN A 17 0.09 -5.90 1.91
N ARG A 18 0.28 -4.79 1.24
CA ARG A 18 1.60 -4.47 0.71
C ARG A 18 2.58 -4.09 1.80
N GLN A 19 2.07 -3.47 2.84
CA GLN A 19 2.93 -3.13 3.96
C GLN A 19 3.45 -4.40 4.64
N CYS A 20 2.59 -5.38 4.79
CA CYS A 20 3.01 -6.63 5.37
C CYS A 20 4.08 -7.29 4.53
N ALA A 21 3.92 -7.22 3.22
CA ALA A 21 4.91 -7.81 2.32
C ALA A 21 6.23 -7.07 2.45
N LEU A 22 6.17 -5.75 2.53
CA LEU A 22 7.39 -4.97 2.68
C LEU A 22 8.10 -5.30 3.98
N ASP A 23 7.31 -5.46 5.03
CA ASP A 23 7.89 -5.81 6.31
C ASP A 23 8.65 -7.11 6.22
N GLY A 24 8.15 -8.06 5.49
CA GLY A 24 8.80 -9.33 5.36
C GLY A 24 10.06 -9.27 4.52
N MET A 25 10.22 -8.19 3.75
CA MET A 25 11.36 -8.09 2.86
C MET A 25 12.43 -7.14 3.33
N THR A 26 12.34 -6.66 4.55
CA THR A 26 13.18 -5.56 4.95
C THR A 26 14.65 -5.88 5.00
N ASP A 27 15.00 -7.09 5.31
CA ASP A 27 16.42 -7.34 5.52
C ASP A 27 17.16 -7.73 4.27
N LYS A 28 16.72 -8.78 3.64
CA LYS A 28 17.48 -9.29 2.53
C LYS A 28 16.97 -8.80 1.21
N LEU A 29 15.68 -8.53 1.12
CA LEU A 29 15.09 -8.22 -0.15
C LEU A 29 14.84 -6.74 -0.36
N SER A 30 15.33 -5.93 0.53
CA SER A 30 15.06 -4.51 0.42
C SER A 30 15.70 -3.87 -0.80
N HIS A 31 16.67 -4.54 -1.40
CA HIS A 31 17.30 -4.00 -2.59
C HIS A 31 16.68 -4.50 -3.87
N THR A 32 15.72 -5.38 -3.77
CA THR A 32 15.17 -5.98 -4.98
C THR A 32 14.23 -5.03 -5.67
N HIS A 33 14.07 -5.29 -6.94
CA HIS A 33 13.13 -4.51 -7.74
C HIS A 33 11.71 -4.68 -7.21
N LYS A 34 11.41 -5.87 -6.74
CA LYS A 34 10.08 -6.14 -6.23
C LYS A 34 9.75 -5.29 -5.02
N TYR A 35 10.71 -5.11 -4.14
CA TYR A 35 10.49 -4.28 -2.97
C TYR A 35 10.16 -2.86 -3.40
N LYS A 36 10.91 -2.34 -4.35
CA LYS A 36 10.68 -1.00 -4.80
C LYS A 36 9.32 -0.86 -5.45
N GLU A 37 8.90 -1.86 -6.19
CA GLU A 37 7.59 -1.83 -6.80
C GLU A 37 6.49 -1.76 -5.76
N LEU A 38 6.62 -2.56 -4.72
CA LEU A 38 5.62 -2.57 -3.66
C LEU A 38 5.59 -1.24 -2.94
N ASP A 39 6.75 -0.68 -2.69
CA ASP A 39 6.83 0.59 -2.01
C ASP A 39 6.15 1.68 -2.84
N ASP A 40 6.39 1.67 -4.14
CA ASP A 40 5.77 2.63 -5.02
C ASP A 40 4.26 2.47 -5.04
N GLU A 41 3.80 1.24 -5.03
CA GLU A 41 2.37 0.99 -5.02
C GLU A 41 1.72 1.53 -3.76
N VAL A 42 2.36 1.33 -2.64
CA VAL A 42 1.83 1.82 -1.38
C VAL A 42 1.72 3.34 -1.44
N ALA A 43 2.75 3.99 -1.93
CA ALA A 43 2.72 5.44 -2.03
C ALA A 43 1.58 5.90 -2.94
N PHE A 44 1.38 5.20 -4.05
CA PHE A 44 0.32 5.57 -4.97
C PHE A 44 -1.05 5.38 -4.31
N LEU A 45 -1.23 4.27 -3.61
CA LEU A 45 -2.50 4.01 -2.96
C LEU A 45 -2.80 5.04 -1.88
N ARG A 46 -1.79 5.41 -1.13
CA ARG A 46 -1.98 6.42 -0.11
C ARG A 46 -2.37 7.75 -0.73
N SER A 47 -1.76 8.06 -1.85
CA SER A 47 -2.08 9.28 -2.55
C SER A 47 -3.54 9.32 -2.95
N LEU A 48 -4.07 8.18 -3.36
CA LEU A 48 -5.46 8.10 -3.72
C LEU A 48 -6.36 8.44 -2.55
N LEU A 49 -6.00 7.95 -1.38
CA LEU A 49 -6.81 8.21 -0.20
C LEU A 49 -6.75 9.68 0.20
N GLU A 50 -5.59 10.28 0.06
CA GLU A 50 -5.43 11.64 0.48
C GLU A 50 -6.05 12.61 -0.48
N ASN A 51 -6.14 12.22 -1.72
CA ASN A 51 -6.62 13.11 -2.71
C ASN A 51 -8.07 13.04 -2.95
N ARG A 52 -8.86 12.43 -2.17
CA ARG A 52 -10.23 12.38 -2.48
C ARG A 52 -10.91 13.70 -2.18
#